data_5a7ec29794ea6f09942090d47b56c698
#
_entry.id   5a7ec29794ea6f09942090d47b56c698
#
_cell.length_a   1.000
_cell.length_b   1.000
_cell.length_c   1.000
_cell.angle_alpha   90.00
_cell.angle_beta   90.00
_cell.angle_gamma   90.00
#
_symmetry.space_group_name_H-M   'P 1'
#
loop_
_entity.id
_entity.type
_entity.pdbx_description
1 polymer ?
#
loop_
_entity_poly.entity_id
_entity_poly.type
_entity_poly.pdbx_seq_one_letter_code
_entity_poly.pdbx_strand_id
1 'polypeptide(L)' 'MKSWEYIIQTRKEHIDFINKIVEAYDGLGNVRTLDNNNGLIKIITNSYFTNDMDKVIERLRAKDIHIEILEKREWLGIL' A
#
# COMPACT_ATOMS: atom_id res chain seq x y z
N MET A 1 2.30 8.52 -18.10
CA MET A 1 1.96 8.22 -16.71
C MET A 1 2.22 6.75 -16.45
N LYS A 2 2.95 6.44 -15.40
CA LYS A 2 3.29 5.05 -15.04
C LYS A 2 2.62 4.66 -13.75
N SER A 3 2.32 3.38 -13.62
CA SER A 3 1.82 2.82 -12.37
C SER A 3 2.99 2.28 -11.56
N TRP A 4 2.87 2.40 -10.24
CA TRP A 4 3.89 1.93 -9.30
C TRP A 4 3.25 0.97 -8.32
N GLU A 5 4.03 0.02 -7.85
CA GLU A 5 3.58 -0.90 -6.82
C GLU A 5 4.52 -0.89 -5.63
N TYR A 6 3.91 -1.00 -4.46
CA TYR A 6 4.61 -1.17 -3.20
C TYR A 6 4.29 -2.56 -2.70
N ILE A 7 5.31 -3.38 -2.49
CA ILE A 7 5.12 -4.67 -1.83
C ILE A 7 5.39 -4.44 -0.35
N ILE A 8 4.40 -4.71 0.47
CA ILE A 8 4.42 -4.33 1.88
C ILE A 8 4.18 -5.54 2.77
N GLN A 9 5.05 -5.68 3.77
CA GLN A 9 4.82 -6.59 4.88
C GLN A 9 4.14 -5.82 6.00
N THR A 10 2.96 -6.23 6.36
CA THR A 10 2.24 -5.72 7.53
C THR A 10 1.82 -6.89 8.39
N ARG A 11 0.93 -6.66 9.34
CA ARG A 11 0.33 -7.72 10.14
C ARG A 11 -1.05 -8.03 9.59
N LYS A 12 -1.44 -9.29 9.68
CA LYS A 12 -2.76 -9.75 9.24
C LYS A 12 -3.88 -8.86 9.77
N GLU A 13 -3.85 -8.53 11.04
CA GLU A 13 -4.88 -7.74 11.71
C GLU A 13 -4.91 -6.26 11.29
N HIS A 14 -3.89 -5.79 10.56
CA HIS A 14 -3.83 -4.40 10.09
C HIS A 14 -4.31 -4.23 8.65
N ILE A 15 -4.50 -5.33 7.92
CA ILE A 15 -4.83 -5.26 6.48
C ILE A 15 -6.12 -4.47 6.23
N ASP A 16 -7.18 -4.76 6.98
CA ASP A 16 -8.46 -4.08 6.79
C ASP A 16 -8.35 -2.58 7.03
N PHE A 17 -7.60 -2.19 8.06
CA PHE A 17 -7.43 -0.78 8.37
C PHE A 17 -6.67 -0.05 7.26
N ILE A 18 -5.59 -0.65 6.77
CA ILE A 18 -4.82 -0.09 5.65
C ILE A 18 -5.73 0.09 4.42
N ASN A 19 -6.52 -0.93 4.12
CA ASN A 19 -7.45 -0.91 3.00
C ASN A 19 -8.43 0.27 3.11
N LYS A 20 -9.03 0.43 4.28
CA LYS A 20 -10.00 1.51 4.53
C LYS A 20 -9.35 2.89 4.39
N ILE A 21 -8.15 3.06 4.91
CA ILE A 21 -7.46 4.34 4.85
C ILE A 21 -7.09 4.69 3.40
N VAL A 22 -6.54 3.74 2.65
CA VAL A 22 -6.18 4.00 1.25
C VAL A 22 -7.42 4.31 0.42
N GLU A 23 -8.51 3.58 0.63
CA GLU A 23 -9.78 3.83 -0.07
C GLU A 23 -10.37 5.19 0.27
N ALA A 24 -10.15 5.69 1.48
CA ALA A 24 -10.64 7.00 1.89
C ALA A 24 -9.99 8.14 1.09
N TYR A 25 -8.81 7.92 0.54
CA TYR A 25 -8.15 8.86 -0.36
C TYR A 25 -8.55 8.50 -1.80
N ASP A 26 -9.70 8.98 -2.22
CA ASP A 26 -10.31 8.64 -3.50
C ASP A 26 -9.33 8.80 -4.67
N GLY A 27 -9.14 7.73 -5.40
CA GLY A 27 -8.26 7.72 -6.57
C GLY A 27 -6.77 7.66 -6.27
N LEU A 28 -6.36 7.57 -5.00
CA LEU A 28 -4.94 7.54 -4.65
C LEU A 28 -4.27 6.23 -5.05
N GLY A 29 -4.96 5.11 -4.83
CA GLY A 29 -4.40 3.80 -5.17
C GLY A 29 -5.34 2.67 -4.80
N ASN A 30 -4.87 1.45 -5.03
CA ASN A 30 -5.61 0.22 -4.74
C ASN A 30 -4.75 -0.71 -3.91
N VAL A 31 -5.38 -1.36 -2.92
CA VAL A 31 -4.72 -2.36 -2.10
C VAL A 31 -5.13 -3.75 -2.58
N ARG A 32 -4.15 -4.64 -2.74
CA ARG A 32 -4.37 -6.05 -3.07
C ARG A 32 -3.72 -6.90 -2.00
N THR A 33 -4.44 -7.87 -1.48
CA THR A 33 -3.88 -8.81 -0.52
C THR A 33 -3.20 -9.94 -1.26
N LEU A 34 -1.89 -10.11 -1.02
CA LEU A 34 -1.12 -11.18 -1.64
C LEU A 34 -1.14 -12.45 -0.79
N ASP A 35 -1.02 -12.28 0.54
CA ASP A 35 -1.10 -13.39 1.48
C ASP A 35 -1.68 -12.86 2.79
N ASN A 36 -2.95 -13.15 3.01
CA ASN A 36 -3.67 -12.64 4.17
C ASN A 36 -3.08 -13.16 5.48
N ASN A 37 -2.74 -14.43 5.53
CA ASN A 37 -2.25 -15.05 6.76
C ASN A 37 -0.89 -14.49 7.20
N ASN A 38 -0.05 -14.14 6.24
CA ASN A 38 1.28 -13.60 6.51
C ASN A 38 1.34 -12.07 6.47
N GLY A 39 0.22 -11.41 6.23
CA GLY A 39 0.18 -9.94 6.20
C GLY A 39 0.89 -9.33 5.01
N LEU A 40 0.91 -10.02 3.87
CA LEU A 40 1.58 -9.52 2.68
C LEU A 40 0.57 -8.85 1.75
N ILE A 41 0.80 -7.58 1.43
CA ILE A 41 -0.09 -6.80 0.58
C ILE A 41 0.70 -6.07 -0.50
N LYS A 42 -0.03 -5.62 -1.51
CA LYS A 42 0.49 -4.77 -2.57
C LYS A 42 -0.38 -3.53 -2.65
N ILE A 43 0.26 -2.35 -2.77
CA ILE A 43 -0.46 -1.12 -3.05
C ILE A 43 -0.05 -0.67 -4.44
N ILE A 44 -1.03 -0.39 -5.30
CA ILE A 44 -0.80 0.09 -6.65
C ILE A 44 -1.25 1.55 -6.72
N THR A 45 -0.36 2.43 -7.17
CA THR A 45 -0.66 3.85 -7.37
C THR A 45 -0.04 4.29 -8.70
N ASN A 46 -0.28 5.54 -9.12
CA ASN A 46 0.39 6.07 -10.30
C ASN A 46 1.54 6.99 -9.90
N SER A 47 2.39 7.34 -10.88
CA SER A 47 3.61 8.10 -10.62
C SER A 47 3.34 9.52 -10.07
N TYR A 48 2.16 10.08 -10.31
CA TYR A 48 1.81 11.39 -9.77
C TYR A 48 1.53 11.35 -8.28
N PHE A 49 1.13 10.19 -7.75
CA PHE A 49 0.67 10.06 -6.37
C PHE A 49 1.64 9.33 -5.46
N THR A 50 2.85 9.02 -5.92
CA THR A 50 3.82 8.31 -5.07
C THR A 50 4.17 9.10 -3.83
N ASN A 51 4.36 10.42 -3.94
CA ASN A 51 4.65 11.26 -2.76
C ASN A 51 3.49 11.27 -1.78
N ASP A 52 2.27 11.34 -2.30
CA ASP A 52 1.07 11.32 -1.45
C ASP A 52 0.91 9.95 -0.78
N MET A 53 1.18 8.88 -1.51
CA MET A 53 1.14 7.53 -0.95
C MET A 53 2.18 7.36 0.15
N ASP A 54 3.39 7.88 -0.06
CA ASP A 54 4.43 7.83 0.97
C ASP A 54 4.00 8.54 2.25
N LYS A 55 3.29 9.66 2.13
CA LYS A 55 2.74 10.37 3.28
C LYS A 55 1.68 9.57 4.00
N VAL A 56 0.81 8.90 3.27
CA VAL A 56 -0.22 8.03 3.86
C VAL A 56 0.44 6.90 4.62
N ILE A 57 1.47 6.28 4.06
CA ILE A 57 2.22 5.22 4.72
C ILE A 57 2.83 5.72 6.03
N GLU A 58 3.43 6.93 6.02
CA GLU A 58 4.01 7.49 7.24
C GLU A 58 2.95 7.80 8.30
N ARG A 59 1.76 8.24 7.90
CA ARG A 59 0.63 8.45 8.82
C ARG A 59 0.17 7.14 9.45
N LEU A 60 0.15 6.06 8.67
CA LEU A 60 -0.19 4.74 9.18
C LEU A 60 0.84 4.27 10.20
N ARG A 61 2.13 4.46 9.90
CA ARG A 61 3.20 4.12 10.84
C ARG A 61 3.07 4.89 12.15
N ALA A 62 2.69 6.17 12.06
CA ALA A 62 2.49 7.02 13.25
C ALA A 62 1.35 6.52 14.13
N LYS A 63 0.45 5.70 13.60
CA LYS A 63 -0.66 5.08 14.34
C LYS A 63 -0.33 3.65 14.78
N ASP A 64 0.94 3.30 14.82
CA ASP A 64 1.43 1.97 15.21
C ASP A 64 0.99 0.85 14.27
N ILE A 65 0.66 1.18 13.03
CA ILE A 65 0.41 0.19 12.00
C ILE A 65 1.77 -0.27 11.46
N HIS A 66 2.01 -1.57 11.52
CA HIS A 66 3.26 -2.13 11.03
C HIS A 66 3.31 -2.07 9.50
N ILE A 67 4.30 -1.35 8.95
CA ILE A 67 4.49 -1.28 7.51
C ILE A 67 5.98 -1.37 7.21
N GLU A 68 6.36 -2.43 6.50
CA GLU A 68 7.71 -2.61 5.98
C GLU A 68 7.60 -2.67 4.47
N ILE A 69 8.22 -1.71 3.79
CA ILE A 69 8.24 -1.68 2.33
C ILE A 69 9.33 -2.63 1.85
N LEU A 70 8.92 -3.76 1.28
CA LEU A 70 9.85 -4.75 0.75
C LEU A 70 10.37 -4.34 -0.62
N GLU A 71 9.48 -3.81 -1.47
CA GLU A 71 9.82 -3.32 -2.79
C GLU A 71 8.94 -2.14 -3.17
N LYS A 72 9.50 -1.21 -3.92
CA LYS A 72 8.79 -0.09 -4.53
C LYS A 72 9.28 -0.01 -5.96
N ARG A 73 8.42 -0.32 -6.92
CA ARG A 73 8.84 -0.48 -8.32
C ARG A 73 7.72 -0.15 -9.29
N GLU A 74 8.09 0.01 -10.57
CA GLU A 74 7.09 0.18 -11.61
C GLU A 74 6.23 -1.09 -11.72
N TRP A 75 4.90 -0.88 -11.77
CA TRP A 75 3.96 -1.97 -11.95
C TRP A 75 3.85 -2.32 -13.43
N LEU A 76 4.12 -3.57 -13.76
CA LEU A 76 4.14 -4.05 -15.13
C LEU A 76 2.82 -4.71 -15.57
N GLY A 77 1.75 -4.53 -14.81
CA GLY A 77 0.44 -5.05 -15.16
C GLY A 77 0.19 -6.50 -14.72
N ILE A 78 1.06 -7.07 -13.91
CA ILE A 78 0.90 -8.43 -13.38
C ILE A 78 0.30 -8.34 -11.99
N LEU A 79 -0.83 -8.97 -11.81
CA LEU A 79 -1.53 -8.96 -10.51
C LEU A 79 -1.06 -10.07 -9.58
#